data_d089f4b0b0a0639573fa2f6eeab53f64
#
_entry.id   d089f4b0b0a0639573fa2f6eeab53f64
#
_cell.length_a   1.000
_cell.length_b   1.000
_cell.length_c   1.000
_cell.angle_alpha   90.00
_cell.angle_beta   90.00
_cell.angle_gamma   90.00
#
_symmetry.space_group_name_H-M   'P 1'
#
loop_
_entity.id
_entity.type
_entity.pdbx_description
1 polymer ?
#
loop_
_entity_poly.entity_id
_entity_poly.type
_entity_poly.pdbx_seq_one_letter_code
_entity_poly.pdbx_strand_id
1 'polypeptide(L)'
;MGRITELLDAAHTRAQTQNLPYAGALLPHEAYELLQLAPGARLVDVRTQAEREFNGIIPDAVHVELLSWPGWVPNPHFLTQVAQATDPESLLLFICRSGPRSHRAAAACTEAGRGSCYNVLEGFEGDLNKATGHRNELNGWKKRGLPWSQN
;
A
#
# COMPACT_ATOMS: atom_id res chain seq x y z
N MET A 1 15.86 15.35 15.04
CA MET A 1 15.41 14.44 13.97
C MET A 1 13.94 14.69 13.68
N GLY A 2 13.58 14.81 12.43
CA GLY A 2 12.19 15.03 12.07
C GLY A 2 11.36 13.76 12.13
N ARG A 3 10.05 13.93 12.20
CA ARG A 3 9.10 12.80 12.24
C ARG A 3 9.16 11.94 10.99
N ILE A 4 9.38 12.56 9.81
CA ILE A 4 9.53 11.81 8.55
C ILE A 4 10.69 10.81 8.68
N THR A 5 11.83 11.26 9.20
CA THR A 5 13.00 10.40 9.38
C THR A 5 12.70 9.24 10.32
N GLU A 6 12.00 9.51 11.41
CA GLU A 6 11.61 8.45 12.36
C GLU A 6 10.73 7.40 11.71
N LEU A 7 9.74 7.83 10.91
CA LEU A 7 8.84 6.91 10.21
C LEU A 7 9.59 6.06 9.19
N LEU A 8 10.47 6.66 8.41
CA LEU A 8 11.26 5.96 7.41
C LEU A 8 12.27 5.00 8.06
N ASP A 9 12.90 5.40 9.16
CA ASP A 9 13.84 4.54 9.88
C ASP A 9 13.12 3.29 10.43
N ALA A 10 11.94 3.45 11.00
CA ALA A 10 11.14 2.31 11.46
C ALA A 10 10.80 1.36 10.30
N ALA A 11 10.42 1.93 9.16
CA ALA A 11 10.08 1.15 7.97
C ALA A 11 11.30 0.38 7.44
N HIS A 12 12.45 1.04 7.36
CA HIS A 12 13.70 0.43 6.89
C HIS A 12 14.17 -0.68 7.83
N THR A 13 14.02 -0.49 9.13
CA THR A 13 14.38 -1.50 10.13
C THR A 13 13.55 -2.77 9.93
N ARG A 14 12.25 -2.63 9.66
CA ARG A 14 11.38 -3.79 9.36
C ARG A 14 11.84 -4.54 8.11
N ALA A 15 12.21 -3.79 7.07
CA ALA A 15 12.70 -4.40 5.84
C ALA A 15 13.98 -5.20 6.07
N GLN A 16 14.91 -4.64 6.85
CA GLN A 16 16.16 -5.32 7.18
C GLN A 16 15.91 -6.56 8.03
N THR A 17 15.11 -6.44 9.08
CA THR A 17 14.81 -7.53 10.00
C THR A 17 14.11 -8.70 9.32
N GLN A 18 13.20 -8.39 8.40
CA GLN A 18 12.39 -9.40 7.70
C GLN A 18 12.94 -9.76 6.31
N ASN A 19 14.07 -9.16 5.93
CA ASN A 19 14.72 -9.38 4.63
C ASN A 19 13.76 -9.12 3.46
N LEU A 20 13.09 -7.96 3.48
CA LEU A 20 12.13 -7.60 2.45
C LEU A 20 12.82 -7.05 1.19
N PRO A 21 12.27 -7.32 -0.02
CA PRO A 21 12.87 -6.92 -1.28
C PRO A 21 12.52 -5.49 -1.72
N TYR A 22 12.27 -4.60 -0.79
CA TYR A 22 11.96 -3.18 -1.02
C TYR A 22 12.40 -2.35 0.18
N ALA A 23 12.24 -1.01 0.07
CA ALA A 23 12.85 -0.09 1.02
C ALA A 23 12.33 -0.23 2.45
N GLY A 24 11.03 -0.47 2.62
CA GLY A 24 10.49 -0.58 3.97
C GLY A 24 9.03 -1.00 4.03
N ALA A 25 8.56 -1.21 5.26
CA ALA A 25 7.18 -1.59 5.54
C ALA A 25 6.61 -0.65 6.61
N LEU A 26 5.41 -0.15 6.37
CA LEU A 26 4.74 0.84 7.22
C LEU A 26 3.42 0.26 7.75
N LEU A 27 3.13 0.51 9.02
CA LEU A 27 1.79 0.27 9.54
C LEU A 27 0.83 1.32 8.96
N PRO A 28 -0.48 1.06 8.88
CA PRO A 28 -1.40 2.00 8.25
C PRO A 28 -1.35 3.41 8.82
N HIS A 29 -1.29 3.58 10.14
CA HIS A 29 -1.23 4.91 10.76
C HIS A 29 0.09 5.60 10.45
N GLU A 30 1.19 4.87 10.33
CA GLU A 30 2.49 5.44 9.94
C GLU A 30 2.45 5.90 8.49
N ALA A 31 1.85 5.10 7.61
CA ALA A 31 1.69 5.46 6.21
C ALA A 31 0.85 6.72 6.06
N TYR A 32 -0.26 6.81 6.77
CA TYR A 32 -1.12 7.98 6.75
C TYR A 32 -0.36 9.23 7.22
N GLU A 33 0.37 9.13 8.32
CA GLU A 33 1.15 10.24 8.85
C GLU A 33 2.21 10.68 7.84
N LEU A 34 2.92 9.74 7.23
CA LEU A 34 3.95 10.04 6.23
C LEU A 34 3.34 10.77 5.02
N LEU A 35 2.16 10.35 4.56
CA LEU A 35 1.45 11.01 3.46
C LEU A 35 1.09 12.45 3.80
N GLN A 36 0.77 12.75 5.06
CA GLN A 36 0.46 14.11 5.50
C GLN A 36 1.72 14.99 5.59
N LEU A 37 2.84 14.41 5.97
CA LEU A 37 4.08 15.17 6.24
C LEU A 37 4.99 15.31 5.02
N ALA A 38 4.99 14.32 4.13
CA ALA A 38 5.91 14.28 2.98
C ALA A 38 5.16 14.60 1.69
N PRO A 39 5.33 15.83 1.12
CA PRO A 39 4.56 16.23 -0.07
C PRO A 39 4.76 15.35 -1.30
N GLY A 40 5.93 14.71 -1.41
CA GLY A 40 6.24 13.83 -2.53
C GLY A 40 5.76 12.40 -2.36
N ALA A 41 5.21 12.02 -1.20
CA ALA A 41 4.73 10.66 -0.98
C ALA A 41 3.40 10.41 -1.68
N ARG A 42 3.24 9.21 -2.24
CA ARG A 42 2.00 8.80 -2.93
C ARG A 42 1.58 7.43 -2.43
N LEU A 43 0.30 7.31 -2.13
CA LEU A 43 -0.30 6.01 -1.81
C LEU A 43 -0.81 5.40 -3.11
N VAL A 44 -0.34 4.22 -3.44
CA VAL A 44 -0.75 3.49 -4.64
C VAL A 44 -1.60 2.30 -4.21
N ASP A 45 -2.90 2.38 -4.53
CA ASP A 45 -3.87 1.33 -4.22
C ASP A 45 -3.86 0.33 -5.37
N VAL A 46 -3.40 -0.88 -5.11
CA VAL A 46 -3.25 -1.91 -6.14
C VAL A 46 -4.41 -2.91 -6.15
N ARG A 47 -5.48 -2.60 -5.40
CA ARG A 47 -6.68 -3.44 -5.37
C ARG A 47 -7.42 -3.37 -6.71
N THR A 48 -8.31 -4.34 -6.92
CA THR A 48 -9.15 -4.35 -8.12
C THR A 48 -10.17 -3.21 -8.10
N GLN A 49 -10.65 -2.82 -9.27
CA GLN A 49 -11.71 -1.83 -9.39
C GLN A 49 -12.97 -2.28 -8.66
N ALA A 50 -13.31 -3.57 -8.70
CA ALA A 50 -14.46 -4.11 -7.99
C ALA A 50 -14.34 -3.89 -6.47
N GLU A 51 -13.17 -4.14 -5.90
CA GLU A 51 -12.95 -3.88 -4.47
C GLU A 51 -13.12 -2.38 -4.14
N ARG A 52 -12.62 -1.50 -4.99
CA ARG A 52 -12.76 -0.06 -4.77
C ARG A 52 -14.20 0.40 -4.85
N GLU A 53 -14.99 -0.13 -5.79
CA GLU A 53 -16.39 0.23 -5.94
C GLU A 53 -17.24 -0.24 -4.77
N PHE A 54 -17.01 -1.45 -4.28
CA PHE A 54 -17.89 -2.07 -3.29
C PHE A 54 -17.40 -1.97 -1.86
N ASN A 55 -16.07 -1.88 -1.66
CA ASN A 55 -15.51 -1.90 -0.30
C ASN A 55 -14.98 -0.55 0.15
N GLY A 56 -14.97 0.44 -0.73
CA GLY A 56 -14.52 1.79 -0.40
C GLY A 56 -13.15 2.14 -0.97
N ILE A 57 -12.83 3.42 -0.89
CA ILE A 57 -11.57 3.98 -1.40
C ILE A 57 -10.90 4.85 -0.34
N ILE A 58 -9.61 5.07 -0.50
CA ILE A 58 -8.84 6.02 0.29
C ILE A 58 -8.71 7.31 -0.52
N PRO A 59 -9.10 8.48 0.05
CA PRO A 59 -8.98 9.74 -0.67
C PRO A 59 -7.55 10.00 -1.13
N ASP A 60 -7.41 10.55 -2.34
CA ASP A 60 -6.15 10.95 -2.96
C ASP A 60 -5.18 9.80 -3.30
N ALA A 61 -5.58 8.56 -3.15
CA ALA A 61 -4.77 7.42 -3.57
C ALA A 61 -4.72 7.33 -5.10
N VAL A 62 -3.56 6.92 -5.62
CA VAL A 62 -3.39 6.57 -7.03
C VAL A 62 -3.86 5.12 -7.19
N HIS A 63 -4.70 4.87 -8.19
CA HIS A 63 -5.28 3.54 -8.39
C HIS A 63 -4.65 2.86 -9.61
N VAL A 64 -3.90 1.78 -9.37
CA VAL A 64 -3.33 0.95 -10.43
C VAL A 64 -3.46 -0.51 -10.02
N GLU A 65 -4.31 -1.27 -10.71
CA GLU A 65 -4.48 -2.68 -10.39
C GLU A 65 -3.20 -3.48 -10.63
N LEU A 66 -2.82 -4.30 -9.65
CA LEU A 66 -1.80 -5.32 -9.87
C LEU A 66 -2.41 -6.54 -10.55
N LEU A 67 -3.55 -6.99 -10.06
CA LEU A 67 -4.35 -8.08 -10.60
C LEU A 67 -5.76 -7.56 -10.88
N SER A 68 -6.39 -8.05 -11.94
CA SER A 68 -7.75 -7.65 -12.29
C SER A 68 -8.75 -8.72 -11.85
N TRP A 69 -9.96 -8.31 -11.56
CA TRP A 69 -11.07 -9.20 -11.21
C TRP A 69 -12.15 -9.14 -12.29
N PRO A 70 -12.77 -10.26 -12.68
CA PRO A 70 -12.62 -11.60 -12.08
C PRO A 70 -11.39 -12.35 -12.59
N GLY A 71 -11.01 -13.38 -11.81
CA GLY A 71 -9.96 -14.32 -12.23
C GLY A 71 -8.57 -13.98 -11.75
N TRP A 72 -8.38 -12.86 -11.04
CA TRP A 72 -7.05 -12.45 -10.54
C TRP A 72 -6.01 -12.43 -11.65
N VAL A 73 -6.35 -11.80 -12.78
CA VAL A 73 -5.50 -11.75 -13.97
C VAL A 73 -4.42 -10.68 -13.80
N PRO A 74 -3.13 -11.03 -13.96
CA PRO A 74 -2.06 -10.03 -13.86
C PRO A 74 -2.24 -8.90 -14.86
N ASN A 75 -1.95 -7.66 -14.42
CA ASN A 75 -1.98 -6.48 -15.26
C ASN A 75 -0.61 -6.32 -15.93
N PRO A 76 -0.49 -6.57 -17.24
CA PRO A 76 0.82 -6.49 -17.91
C PRO A 76 1.36 -5.07 -18.02
N HIS A 77 0.55 -4.07 -17.73
CA HIS A 77 0.92 -2.65 -17.82
C HIS A 77 1.15 -2.02 -16.45
N PHE A 78 1.22 -2.82 -15.38
CA PHE A 78 1.30 -2.29 -14.02
C PHE A 78 2.47 -1.32 -13.84
N LEU A 79 3.67 -1.73 -14.19
CA LEU A 79 4.86 -0.88 -14.00
C LEU A 79 4.79 0.41 -14.81
N THR A 80 4.31 0.32 -16.05
CA THR A 80 4.14 1.49 -16.91
C THR A 80 3.11 2.46 -16.34
N GLN A 81 1.99 1.94 -15.85
CA GLN A 81 0.93 2.76 -15.28
C GLN A 81 1.38 3.44 -14.00
N VAL A 82 2.13 2.75 -13.14
CA VAL A 82 2.70 3.38 -11.93
C VAL A 82 3.65 4.51 -12.32
N ALA A 83 4.53 4.26 -13.30
CA ALA A 83 5.48 5.27 -13.75
C ALA A 83 4.79 6.50 -14.35
N GLN A 84 3.68 6.32 -15.05
CA GLN A 84 2.91 7.42 -15.64
C GLN A 84 2.13 8.22 -14.59
N ALA A 85 1.72 7.57 -13.52
CA ALA A 85 0.87 8.19 -12.49
C ALA A 85 1.64 8.84 -11.34
N THR A 86 2.95 8.62 -11.26
CA THR A 86 3.77 9.10 -10.15
C THR A 86 5.09 9.69 -10.67
N ASP A 87 5.67 10.62 -9.90
CA ASP A 87 6.99 11.14 -10.21
C ASP A 87 8.07 10.12 -9.86
N PRO A 88 9.19 10.06 -10.64
CA PRO A 88 10.29 9.14 -10.33
C PRO A 88 10.89 9.32 -8.94
N GLU A 89 10.78 10.52 -8.38
CA GLU A 89 11.33 10.87 -7.06
C GLU A 89 10.38 10.58 -5.90
N SER A 90 9.12 10.23 -6.18
CA SER A 90 8.12 10.03 -5.14
C SER A 90 8.42 8.81 -4.29
N LEU A 91 8.13 8.93 -2.98
CA LEU A 91 7.97 7.77 -2.12
C LEU A 91 6.68 7.08 -2.50
N LEU A 92 6.75 5.79 -2.81
CA LEU A 92 5.57 5.01 -3.21
C LEU A 92 5.19 4.06 -2.09
N LEU A 93 3.98 4.23 -1.56
CA LEU A 93 3.41 3.39 -0.51
C LEU A 93 2.32 2.56 -1.16
N PHE A 94 2.53 1.25 -1.26
CA PHE A 94 1.59 0.35 -1.92
C PHE A 94 0.66 -0.29 -0.89
N ILE A 95 -0.64 -0.29 -1.18
CA ILE A 95 -1.66 -0.87 -0.32
C ILE A 95 -2.59 -1.78 -1.13
N CYS A 96 -2.97 -2.90 -0.52
CA CYS A 96 -3.98 -3.79 -1.08
C CYS A 96 -5.00 -4.14 0.01
N ARG A 97 -5.66 -5.30 -0.06
CA ARG A 97 -6.67 -5.67 0.94
C ARG A 97 -6.06 -6.03 2.29
N SER A 98 -4.95 -6.81 2.29
CA SER A 98 -4.34 -7.31 3.52
C SER A 98 -2.82 -7.43 3.50
N GLY A 99 -2.17 -7.02 2.40
CA GLY A 99 -0.71 -6.93 2.31
C GLY A 99 0.00 -7.73 1.22
N PRO A 100 -0.49 -8.91 0.77
CA PRO A 100 0.27 -9.75 -0.18
C PRO A 100 0.46 -9.14 -1.58
N ARG A 101 -0.58 -8.55 -2.16
CA ARG A 101 -0.47 -7.92 -3.49
C ARG A 101 0.42 -6.69 -3.45
N SER A 102 0.28 -5.87 -2.41
CA SER A 102 1.11 -4.67 -2.25
C SER A 102 2.57 -5.04 -1.99
N HIS A 103 2.84 -6.15 -1.30
CA HIS A 103 4.18 -6.70 -1.17
C HIS A 103 4.78 -7.00 -2.55
N ARG A 104 4.03 -7.69 -3.41
CA ARG A 104 4.47 -8.01 -4.78
C ARG A 104 4.66 -6.76 -5.62
N ALA A 105 3.78 -5.78 -5.46
CA ALA A 105 3.86 -4.51 -6.19
C ALA A 105 5.13 -3.73 -5.81
N ALA A 106 5.40 -3.62 -4.51
CA ALA A 106 6.61 -2.93 -4.02
C ALA A 106 7.88 -3.63 -4.52
N ALA A 107 7.90 -4.96 -4.48
CA ALA A 107 9.04 -5.74 -4.97
C ALA A 107 9.26 -5.53 -6.48
N ALA A 108 8.18 -5.58 -7.27
CA ALA A 108 8.27 -5.40 -8.72
C ALA A 108 8.80 -4.01 -9.10
N CYS A 109 8.31 -2.98 -8.44
CA CYS A 109 8.76 -1.61 -8.70
C CYS A 109 10.21 -1.42 -8.28
N THR A 110 10.63 -2.01 -7.16
CA THR A 110 12.02 -1.96 -6.72
C THR A 110 12.94 -2.65 -7.72
N GLU A 111 12.55 -3.82 -8.21
CA GLU A 111 13.31 -4.55 -9.22
C GLU A 111 13.42 -3.76 -10.52
N ALA A 112 12.40 -2.98 -10.85
CA ALA A 112 12.38 -2.12 -12.03
C ALA A 112 13.18 -0.82 -11.86
N GLY A 113 13.80 -0.60 -10.70
CA GLY A 113 14.69 0.54 -10.46
C GLY A 113 14.16 1.65 -9.57
N ARG A 114 12.95 1.53 -9.02
CA ARG A 114 12.43 2.52 -8.07
C ARG A 114 13.04 2.28 -6.69
N GLY A 115 13.69 3.31 -6.13
CA GLY A 115 14.44 3.17 -4.87
C GLY A 115 13.62 3.31 -3.60
N SER A 116 12.43 3.89 -3.67
CA SER A 116 11.64 4.30 -2.49
C SER A 116 10.26 3.68 -2.50
N CYS A 117 10.20 2.34 -2.50
CA CYS A 117 8.95 1.58 -2.49
C CYS A 117 8.73 0.94 -1.12
N TYR A 118 7.52 1.08 -0.61
CA TYR A 118 7.12 0.65 0.73
C TYR A 118 5.83 -0.15 0.65
N ASN A 119 5.70 -1.16 1.52
CA ASN A 119 4.46 -1.91 1.67
C ASN A 119 3.69 -1.39 2.88
N VAL A 120 2.41 -1.07 2.70
CA VAL A 120 1.53 -0.75 3.83
C VAL A 120 1.00 -2.07 4.38
N LEU A 121 1.51 -2.44 5.54
CA LEU A 121 1.12 -3.66 6.24
C LEU A 121 -0.36 -3.62 6.60
N GLU A 122 -0.97 -4.80 6.77
CA GLU A 122 -2.38 -4.97 7.12
C GLU A 122 -3.36 -4.61 5.99
N GLY A 123 -3.00 -3.70 5.11
CA GLY A 123 -3.85 -3.29 4.00
C GLY A 123 -5.08 -2.51 4.40
N PHE A 124 -6.04 -2.44 3.49
CA PHE A 124 -7.26 -1.65 3.66
C PHE A 124 -8.27 -2.29 4.61
N GLU A 125 -8.43 -3.62 4.52
CA GLU A 125 -9.42 -4.37 5.31
C GLU A 125 -8.80 -5.24 6.40
N GLY A 126 -7.50 -5.41 6.38
CA GLY A 126 -6.81 -6.21 7.37
C GLY A 126 -6.87 -7.71 7.14
N ASP A 127 -6.37 -8.43 8.14
CA ASP A 127 -6.32 -9.88 8.11
C ASP A 127 -7.71 -10.48 8.34
N LEU A 128 -7.94 -11.66 7.77
CA LEU A 128 -9.18 -12.38 7.98
C LEU A 128 -9.22 -12.88 9.42
N ASN A 129 -10.30 -12.55 10.13
CA ASN A 129 -10.56 -13.14 11.43
C ASN A 129 -11.14 -14.54 11.21
N LYS A 130 -10.33 -15.57 11.42
CA LYS A 130 -10.72 -16.95 11.13
C LYS A 130 -11.83 -17.46 12.02
N ALA A 131 -11.98 -16.86 13.21
CA ALA A 131 -13.06 -17.25 14.14
C ALA A 131 -14.43 -16.79 13.65
N THR A 132 -14.51 -15.63 12.96
CA THR A 132 -15.78 -15.08 12.49
C THR A 132 -15.96 -15.17 10.98
N GLY A 133 -14.88 -15.35 10.22
CA GLY A 133 -14.91 -15.30 8.77
C GLY A 133 -14.98 -13.88 8.21
N HIS A 134 -14.71 -12.86 9.04
CA HIS A 134 -14.81 -11.46 8.63
C HIS A 134 -13.46 -10.75 8.62
N ARG A 135 -13.32 -9.76 7.72
CA ARG A 135 -12.26 -8.77 7.75
C ARG A 135 -12.75 -7.52 8.49
N ASN A 136 -11.89 -6.52 8.62
CA ASN A 136 -12.20 -5.26 9.31
C ASN A 136 -12.43 -5.41 10.82
N GLU A 137 -11.93 -6.48 11.40
CA GLU A 137 -12.10 -6.77 12.83
C GLU A 137 -10.80 -6.76 13.61
N LEU A 138 -9.70 -7.22 13.01
CA LEU A 138 -8.42 -7.38 13.69
C LEU A 138 -7.51 -6.18 13.53
N ASN A 139 -7.36 -5.71 12.29
CA ASN A 139 -6.44 -4.64 11.93
C ASN A 139 -6.83 -4.05 10.57
N GLY A 140 -5.96 -3.22 9.97
CA GLY A 140 -6.17 -2.62 8.67
C GLY A 140 -6.51 -1.14 8.73
N TRP A 141 -6.43 -0.47 7.59
CA TRP A 141 -6.69 0.95 7.45
C TRP A 141 -8.04 1.37 8.03
N LYS A 142 -9.10 0.66 7.65
CA LYS A 142 -10.46 0.95 8.15
C LYS A 142 -10.58 0.75 9.65
N LYS A 143 -10.07 -0.38 10.16
CA LYS A 143 -10.17 -0.72 11.58
C LYS A 143 -9.43 0.29 12.45
N ARG A 144 -8.36 0.86 11.94
CA ARG A 144 -7.61 1.89 12.64
C ARG A 144 -8.25 3.28 12.58
N GLY A 145 -9.40 3.41 11.93
CA GLY A 145 -10.13 4.66 11.87
C GLY A 145 -9.56 5.71 10.93
N LEU A 146 -8.76 5.30 9.96
CA LEU A 146 -8.15 6.22 9.01
C LEU A 146 -9.16 6.59 7.90
N PRO A 147 -8.96 7.74 7.20
CA PRO A 147 -9.96 8.24 6.25
C PRO A 147 -10.22 7.29 5.08
N TRP A 148 -11.48 7.05 4.80
CA TRP A 148 -11.94 6.30 3.63
C TRP A 148 -13.37 6.71 3.30
N SER A 149 -13.80 6.43 2.08
CA SER A 149 -15.16 6.74 1.66
C SER A 149 -15.72 5.62 0.79
N GLN A 150 -17.04 5.64 0.62
CA GLN A 150 -17.76 4.63 -0.15
C GLN A 150 -18.86 5.34 -0.95
N ASN A 151 -19.12 4.85 -2.15
CA ASN A 151 -20.18 5.40 -3.00
C ASN A 151 -21.56 4.88 -2.58
#